data_5bb50aed11b4f0fc289d395388e8d213
#
_entry.id   5bb50aed11b4f0fc289d395388e8d213
#
_cell.length_a   1.000
_cell.length_b   1.000
_cell.length_c   1.000
_cell.angle_alpha   90.00
_cell.angle_beta   90.00
_cell.angle_gamma   90.00
#
_symmetry.space_group_name_H-M   'P 1'
#
loop_
_entity.id
_entity.type
_entity.pdbx_description
1 polymer ?
#
loop_
_entity_poly.entity_id
_entity_poly.type
_entity_poly.pdbx_seq_one_letter_code
_entity_poly.pdbx_strand_id
1 'polypeptide(L)'
;MGTVRDWLVLFRAGNCITGFVGVFLGAILTLEDLPTGDNLNITTLLALSVYSFMASWNALNDYLDFEIDKINRPDRPLPSGRINKTVAMTAIITGCIISFGSLFLAGQIANDMTNNFEDWYPTIVIWLLALVLLLNYEDDRVLLGLKNRGLPGNLAISISVGLVVLFGAAGIFDPLNERAVSLFVIGTLYNLSREIIKDVEDMDGDKGRNTYAMRVGADKARLTSWVILLITLVALLTPFAMGIFELLHIIFIAPGLFTLMSVKKHIYLAEDTAASRMIKIAMTLTMVGLILAALM
;
A
#
# COMPACT_ATOMS: atom_id res chain seq x y z
N MET A 1 -5.60 -17.76 -23.81
CA MET A 1 -4.95 -16.58 -23.22
C MET A 1 -6.03 -15.66 -22.68
N GLY A 2 -5.90 -15.21 -21.42
CA GLY A 2 -6.88 -14.29 -20.83
C GLY A 2 -6.96 -12.96 -21.58
N THR A 3 -8.09 -12.26 -21.45
CA THR A 3 -8.26 -10.90 -21.97
C THR A 3 -7.41 -9.90 -21.20
N VAL A 4 -7.20 -8.69 -21.72
CA VAL A 4 -6.54 -7.59 -20.99
C VAL A 4 -7.23 -7.34 -19.64
N ARG A 5 -8.56 -7.40 -19.59
CA ARG A 5 -9.34 -7.27 -18.35
C ARG A 5 -8.98 -8.34 -17.32
N ASP A 6 -8.78 -9.60 -17.74
CA ASP A 6 -8.42 -10.68 -16.83
C ASP A 6 -7.05 -10.44 -16.18
N TRP A 7 -6.08 -9.92 -16.93
CA TRP A 7 -4.77 -9.55 -16.41
C TRP A 7 -4.85 -8.35 -15.45
N LEU A 8 -5.62 -7.31 -15.77
CA LEU A 8 -5.83 -6.18 -14.89
C LEU A 8 -6.48 -6.59 -13.55
N VAL A 9 -7.38 -7.58 -13.59
CA VAL A 9 -8.01 -8.15 -12.40
C VAL A 9 -7.00 -8.96 -11.59
N LEU A 10 -6.24 -9.88 -12.23
CA LEU A 10 -5.24 -10.72 -11.58
C LEU A 10 -4.16 -9.90 -10.88
N PHE A 11 -3.64 -8.88 -11.56
CA PHE A 11 -2.61 -7.99 -11.00
C PHE A 11 -3.18 -6.95 -10.03
N ARG A 12 -4.51 -6.84 -9.90
CA ARG A 12 -5.16 -5.74 -9.15
C ARG A 12 -4.58 -4.38 -9.55
N ALA A 13 -4.54 -4.10 -10.84
CA ALA A 13 -3.83 -2.97 -11.46
C ALA A 13 -4.10 -1.62 -10.78
N GLY A 14 -5.33 -1.37 -10.30
CA GLY A 14 -5.66 -0.15 -9.55
C GLY A 14 -4.87 0.02 -8.25
N ASN A 15 -4.52 -1.09 -7.56
CA ASN A 15 -3.67 -1.03 -6.37
C ASN A 15 -2.21 -0.79 -6.77
N CYS A 16 -1.75 -1.41 -7.86
CA CYS A 16 -0.38 -1.21 -8.37
C CYS A 16 -0.14 0.24 -8.81
N ILE A 17 -1.14 0.88 -9.44
CA ILE A 17 -1.08 2.31 -9.78
C ILE A 17 -0.99 3.16 -8.50
N THR A 18 -1.72 2.83 -7.45
CA THR A 18 -1.62 3.55 -6.17
C THR A 18 -0.21 3.43 -5.58
N GLY A 19 0.41 2.25 -5.65
CA GLY A 19 1.81 2.06 -5.24
C GLY A 19 2.79 2.87 -6.08
N PHE A 20 2.63 2.85 -7.41
CA PHE A 20 3.44 3.65 -8.32
C PHE A 20 3.38 5.15 -7.98
N VAL A 21 2.19 5.69 -7.80
CA VAL A 21 1.97 7.08 -7.39
C VAL A 21 2.55 7.36 -6.00
N GLY A 22 2.48 6.39 -5.08
CA GLY A 22 3.03 6.52 -3.74
C GLY A 22 4.54 6.74 -3.70
N VAL A 23 5.31 6.13 -4.63
CA VAL A 23 6.76 6.39 -4.78
C VAL A 23 7.01 7.83 -5.22
N PHE A 24 6.30 8.30 -6.25
CA PHE A 24 6.39 9.70 -6.68
C PHE A 24 6.04 10.66 -5.56
N LEU A 25 5.04 10.31 -4.75
CA LEU A 25 4.62 11.11 -3.62
C LEU A 25 5.77 11.27 -2.60
N GLY A 26 6.45 10.17 -2.26
CA GLY A 26 7.63 10.21 -1.40
C GLY A 26 8.72 11.13 -1.95
N ALA A 27 9.03 11.02 -3.24
CA ALA A 27 10.03 11.87 -3.88
C ALA A 27 9.62 13.36 -3.89
N ILE A 28 8.36 13.67 -4.25
CA ILE A 28 7.83 15.04 -4.28
C ILE A 28 7.87 15.69 -2.90
N LEU A 29 7.42 14.94 -1.86
CA LEU A 29 7.43 15.45 -0.49
C LEU A 29 8.84 15.74 0.03
N THR A 30 9.82 14.96 -0.43
CA THR A 30 11.23 15.12 -0.04
C THR A 30 11.89 16.28 -0.78
N LEU A 31 11.60 16.44 -2.07
CA LEU A 31 12.17 17.51 -2.90
C LEU A 31 11.45 18.85 -2.74
N GLU A 32 10.22 18.87 -2.25
CA GLU A 32 9.31 20.03 -2.29
C GLU A 32 9.09 20.55 -3.71
N ASP A 33 9.35 19.69 -4.70
CA ASP A 33 9.24 19.97 -6.12
C ASP A 33 9.02 18.68 -6.91
N LEU A 34 8.73 18.80 -8.19
CA LEU A 34 8.64 17.66 -9.09
C LEU A 34 10.06 17.11 -9.38
N PRO A 35 10.25 15.79 -9.31
CA PRO A 35 11.53 15.20 -9.65
C PRO A 35 11.88 15.47 -11.14
N THR A 36 13.12 15.85 -11.40
CA THR A 36 13.67 16.10 -12.76
C THR A 36 15.01 15.41 -12.94
N GLY A 37 15.51 15.28 -14.17
CA GLY A 37 16.82 14.67 -14.46
C GLY A 37 16.95 13.27 -13.87
N ASP A 38 18.05 13.01 -13.18
CA ASP A 38 18.34 11.70 -12.57
C ASP A 38 17.39 11.37 -11.41
N ASN A 39 16.92 12.36 -10.66
CA ASN A 39 15.89 12.15 -9.64
C ASN A 39 14.59 11.63 -10.28
N LEU A 40 14.20 12.10 -11.47
CA LEU A 40 13.03 11.57 -12.18
C LEU A 40 13.28 10.14 -12.67
N ASN A 41 14.48 9.86 -13.17
CA ASN A 41 14.86 8.52 -13.64
C ASN A 41 14.81 7.51 -12.49
N ILE A 42 15.44 7.84 -11.36
CA ILE A 42 15.43 7.01 -10.14
C ILE A 42 13.99 6.81 -9.66
N THR A 43 13.22 7.88 -9.47
CA THR A 43 11.83 7.81 -9.00
C THR A 43 10.98 6.93 -9.92
N THR A 44 11.12 7.07 -11.24
CA THR A 44 10.39 6.26 -12.22
C THR A 44 10.76 4.78 -12.14
N LEU A 45 12.05 4.46 -12.02
CA LEU A 45 12.52 3.09 -11.89
C LEU A 45 12.06 2.46 -10.56
N LEU A 46 12.08 3.20 -9.45
CA LEU A 46 11.55 2.75 -8.18
C LEU A 46 10.03 2.53 -8.23
N ALA A 47 9.30 3.44 -8.88
CA ALA A 47 7.86 3.31 -9.08
C ALA A 47 7.53 2.08 -9.95
N LEU A 48 8.31 1.81 -11.00
CA LEU A 48 8.19 0.60 -11.82
C LEU A 48 8.52 -0.66 -11.01
N SER A 49 9.54 -0.61 -10.15
CA SER A 49 9.90 -1.70 -9.23
C SER A 49 8.71 -2.05 -8.33
N VAL A 50 8.09 -1.05 -7.67
CA VAL A 50 6.92 -1.23 -6.81
C VAL A 50 5.72 -1.77 -7.58
N TYR A 51 5.41 -1.18 -8.75
CA TYR A 51 4.30 -1.64 -9.58
C TYR A 51 4.43 -3.11 -9.96
N SER A 52 5.60 -3.50 -10.47
CA SER A 52 5.88 -4.86 -10.93
C SER A 52 5.89 -5.86 -9.78
N PHE A 53 6.45 -5.47 -8.64
CA PHE A 53 6.44 -6.27 -7.41
C PHE A 53 5.02 -6.50 -6.91
N MET A 54 4.21 -5.44 -6.78
CA MET A 54 2.81 -5.55 -6.34
C MET A 54 1.97 -6.40 -7.29
N ALA A 55 2.15 -6.25 -8.61
CA ALA A 55 1.46 -7.05 -9.62
C ALA A 55 1.79 -8.54 -9.46
N SER A 56 3.08 -8.85 -9.33
CA SER A 56 3.57 -10.22 -9.10
C SER A 56 3.03 -10.80 -7.79
N TRP A 57 3.06 -10.00 -6.72
CA TRP A 57 2.57 -10.45 -5.41
C TRP A 57 1.06 -10.74 -5.40
N ASN A 58 0.26 -9.86 -6.01
CA ASN A 58 -1.17 -10.08 -6.16
C ASN A 58 -1.49 -11.35 -6.95
N ALA A 59 -0.76 -11.59 -8.05
CA ALA A 59 -0.91 -12.80 -8.84
C ALA A 59 -0.45 -14.06 -8.09
N LEU A 60 0.64 -13.96 -7.31
CA LEU A 60 1.14 -15.05 -6.46
C LEU A 60 0.13 -15.40 -5.37
N ASN A 61 -0.49 -14.41 -4.73
CA ASN A 61 -1.54 -14.63 -3.75
C ASN A 61 -2.72 -15.43 -4.36
N ASP A 62 -3.24 -14.99 -5.51
CA ASP A 62 -4.31 -15.72 -6.20
C ASP A 62 -3.85 -17.11 -6.69
N TYR A 63 -2.56 -17.30 -6.98
CA TYR A 63 -1.99 -18.60 -7.36
C TYR A 63 -1.92 -19.56 -6.16
N LEU A 64 -1.53 -19.09 -4.99
CA LEU A 64 -1.47 -19.88 -3.75
C LEU A 64 -2.87 -20.21 -3.23
N ASP A 65 -3.80 -19.25 -3.30
CA ASP A 65 -5.20 -19.41 -2.86
C ASP A 65 -6.07 -20.13 -3.90
N PHE A 66 -5.52 -20.70 -4.98
CA PHE A 66 -6.25 -21.25 -6.12
C PHE A 66 -7.37 -22.24 -5.75
N GLU A 67 -7.11 -23.21 -4.87
CA GLU A 67 -8.12 -24.21 -4.49
C GLU A 67 -9.23 -23.62 -3.62
N ILE A 68 -8.88 -22.66 -2.78
CA ILE A 68 -9.85 -21.91 -1.95
C ILE A 68 -10.71 -21.00 -2.83
N ASP A 69 -10.08 -20.31 -3.79
CA ASP A 69 -10.78 -19.40 -4.71
C ASP A 69 -11.71 -20.12 -5.70
N LYS A 70 -11.46 -21.39 -6.03
CA LYS A 70 -12.43 -22.21 -6.80
C LYS A 70 -13.80 -22.29 -6.13
N ILE A 71 -13.82 -22.26 -4.79
CA ILE A 71 -15.05 -22.38 -4.01
C ILE A 71 -15.64 -20.98 -3.75
N ASN A 72 -14.78 -20.06 -3.28
CA ASN A 72 -15.24 -18.76 -2.76
C ASN A 72 -15.37 -17.70 -3.86
N ARG A 73 -14.56 -17.79 -4.92
CA ARG A 73 -14.46 -16.77 -5.99
C ARG A 73 -14.21 -17.39 -7.36
N PRO A 74 -15.13 -18.29 -7.82
CA PRO A 74 -14.95 -19.08 -9.06
C PRO A 74 -14.78 -18.21 -10.31
N ASP A 75 -15.28 -16.97 -10.27
CA ASP A 75 -15.21 -16.00 -11.37
C ASP A 75 -13.85 -15.29 -11.49
N ARG A 76 -12.89 -15.53 -10.59
CA ARG A 76 -11.54 -14.98 -10.74
C ARG A 76 -10.82 -15.57 -11.96
N PRO A 77 -9.84 -14.86 -12.56
CA PRO A 77 -9.16 -15.29 -13.77
C PRO A 77 -8.49 -16.67 -13.69
N LEU A 78 -7.87 -17.01 -12.55
CA LEU A 78 -7.22 -18.31 -12.35
C LEU A 78 -8.22 -19.43 -12.09
N PRO A 79 -9.13 -19.35 -11.10
CA PRO A 79 -10.12 -20.40 -10.83
C PRO A 79 -11.01 -20.70 -12.02
N SER A 80 -11.43 -19.68 -12.79
CA SER A 80 -12.25 -19.84 -14.00
C SER A 80 -11.51 -20.43 -15.20
N GLY A 81 -10.18 -20.61 -15.11
CA GLY A 81 -9.36 -21.10 -16.22
C GLY A 81 -9.12 -20.10 -17.35
N ARG A 82 -9.58 -18.81 -17.22
CA ARG A 82 -9.32 -17.78 -18.24
C ARG A 82 -7.83 -17.45 -18.35
N ILE A 83 -7.09 -17.57 -17.25
CA ILE A 83 -5.62 -17.53 -17.24
C ILE A 83 -5.11 -18.88 -16.74
N ASN A 84 -4.19 -19.50 -17.50
CA ASN A 84 -3.57 -20.76 -17.13
C ASN A 84 -2.54 -20.54 -16.02
N LYS A 85 -2.45 -21.47 -15.06
CA LYS A 85 -1.50 -21.40 -13.92
C LYS A 85 -0.04 -21.24 -14.37
N THR A 86 0.38 -21.96 -15.41
CA THR A 86 1.75 -21.85 -15.92
C THR A 86 2.03 -20.45 -16.46
N VAL A 87 1.09 -19.88 -17.22
CA VAL A 87 1.21 -18.53 -17.77
C VAL A 87 1.21 -17.47 -16.66
N ALA A 88 0.37 -17.67 -15.63
CA ALA A 88 0.39 -16.79 -14.45
C ALA A 88 1.74 -16.85 -13.72
N MET A 89 2.31 -18.05 -13.52
CA MET A 89 3.63 -18.21 -12.88
C MET A 89 4.73 -17.53 -13.71
N THR A 90 4.71 -17.66 -15.02
CA THR A 90 5.65 -16.94 -15.89
C THR A 90 5.53 -15.43 -15.71
N ALA A 91 4.31 -14.89 -15.66
CA ALA A 91 4.08 -13.47 -15.45
C ALA A 91 4.55 -13.00 -14.06
N ILE A 92 4.36 -13.81 -13.01
CA ILE A 92 4.86 -13.54 -11.65
C ILE A 92 6.39 -13.42 -11.66
N ILE A 93 7.08 -14.41 -12.25
CA ILE A 93 8.54 -14.42 -12.33
C ILE A 93 9.03 -13.22 -13.14
N THR A 94 8.41 -12.94 -14.29
CA THR A 94 8.78 -11.80 -15.13
C THR A 94 8.63 -10.47 -14.38
N GLY A 95 7.53 -10.28 -13.66
CA GLY A 95 7.31 -9.07 -12.86
C GLY A 95 8.32 -8.94 -11.72
N CYS A 96 8.72 -10.04 -11.07
CA CYS A 96 9.80 -10.03 -10.08
C CYS A 96 11.14 -9.61 -10.72
N ILE A 97 11.47 -10.14 -11.90
CA ILE A 97 12.69 -9.77 -12.62
C ILE A 97 12.69 -8.29 -13.00
N ILE A 98 11.55 -7.75 -13.47
CA ILE A 98 11.40 -6.32 -13.77
C ILE A 98 11.57 -5.49 -12.50
N SER A 99 10.99 -5.90 -11.37
CA SER A 99 11.13 -5.20 -10.10
C SER A 99 12.58 -5.10 -9.64
N PHE A 100 13.28 -6.22 -9.60
CA PHE A 100 14.71 -6.26 -9.24
C PHE A 100 15.59 -5.49 -10.23
N GLY A 101 15.36 -5.68 -11.53
CA GLY A 101 16.09 -4.97 -12.58
C GLY A 101 15.94 -3.45 -12.48
N SER A 102 14.71 -2.98 -12.23
CA SER A 102 14.45 -1.56 -12.02
C SER A 102 15.14 -1.01 -10.78
N LEU A 103 15.09 -1.75 -9.65
CA LEU A 103 15.81 -1.38 -8.42
C LEU A 103 17.33 -1.31 -8.65
N PHE A 104 17.88 -2.27 -9.37
CA PHE A 104 19.31 -2.33 -9.70
C PHE A 104 19.75 -1.16 -10.59
N LEU A 105 18.97 -0.87 -11.66
CA LEU A 105 19.24 0.27 -12.56
C LEU A 105 19.14 1.61 -11.83
N ALA A 106 18.15 1.78 -10.95
CA ALA A 106 18.04 2.97 -10.11
C ALA A 106 19.28 3.13 -9.20
N GLY A 107 19.77 2.03 -8.63
CA GLY A 107 20.98 2.03 -7.80
C GLY A 107 22.24 2.39 -8.57
N GLN A 108 22.35 2.03 -9.86
CA GLN A 108 23.47 2.47 -10.70
C GLN A 108 23.44 3.98 -10.93
N ILE A 109 22.28 4.54 -11.29
CA ILE A 109 22.14 6.00 -11.47
C ILE A 109 22.46 6.73 -10.15
N ALA A 110 21.95 6.22 -9.02
CA ALA A 110 22.22 6.79 -7.70
C ALA A 110 23.73 6.80 -7.36
N ASN A 111 24.44 5.69 -7.64
CA ASN A 111 25.87 5.60 -7.44
C ASN A 111 26.65 6.57 -8.35
N ASP A 112 26.23 6.76 -9.59
CA ASP A 112 26.84 7.72 -10.52
C ASP A 112 26.64 9.16 -10.06
N MET A 113 25.50 9.47 -9.40
CA MET A 113 25.22 10.80 -8.85
C MET A 113 26.05 11.12 -7.60
N THR A 114 26.14 10.17 -6.65
CA THR A 114 26.74 10.43 -5.34
C THR A 114 28.20 10.00 -5.25
N ASN A 115 28.67 9.15 -6.16
CA ASN A 115 29.96 8.43 -6.08
C ASN A 115 30.11 7.63 -4.76
N ASN A 116 28.99 7.28 -4.12
CA ASN A 116 28.98 6.54 -2.85
C ASN A 116 27.77 5.59 -2.82
N PHE A 117 28.01 4.30 -2.96
CA PHE A 117 26.92 3.31 -2.94
C PHE A 117 26.25 3.17 -1.56
N GLU A 118 26.88 3.62 -0.48
CA GLU A 118 26.31 3.55 0.86
C GLU A 118 25.03 4.41 0.98
N ASP A 119 24.93 5.50 0.23
CA ASP A 119 23.75 6.37 0.20
C ASP A 119 22.50 5.64 -0.34
N TRP A 120 22.72 4.51 -1.05
CA TRP A 120 21.65 3.66 -1.58
C TRP A 120 21.17 2.57 -0.61
N TYR A 121 21.90 2.28 0.47
CA TYR A 121 21.52 1.23 1.43
C TYR A 121 20.12 1.42 2.03
N PRO A 122 19.68 2.62 2.43
CA PRO A 122 18.33 2.81 2.94
C PRO A 122 17.23 2.35 1.97
N THR A 123 17.40 2.61 0.68
CA THR A 123 16.46 2.19 -0.36
C THR A 123 16.37 0.66 -0.44
N ILE A 124 17.51 -0.02 -0.41
CA ILE A 124 17.56 -1.49 -0.39
C ILE A 124 16.91 -2.04 0.89
N VAL A 125 17.21 -1.44 2.04
CA VAL A 125 16.66 -1.87 3.34
C VAL A 125 15.14 -1.74 3.37
N ILE A 126 14.57 -0.63 2.87
CA ILE A 126 13.11 -0.45 2.80
C ILE A 126 12.48 -1.49 1.88
N TRP A 127 13.09 -1.76 0.73
CA TRP A 127 12.60 -2.79 -0.20
C TRP A 127 12.63 -4.19 0.43
N LEU A 128 13.74 -4.55 1.09
CA LEU A 128 13.87 -5.82 1.81
C LEU A 128 12.88 -5.93 2.97
N LEU A 129 12.66 -4.85 3.70
CA LEU A 129 11.66 -4.83 4.79
C LEU A 129 10.26 -5.11 4.27
N ALA A 130 9.87 -4.48 3.14
CA ALA A 130 8.57 -4.75 2.50
C ALA A 130 8.47 -6.21 2.06
N LEU A 131 9.52 -6.77 1.44
CA LEU A 131 9.59 -8.18 1.05
C LEU A 131 9.42 -9.11 2.26
N VAL A 132 10.16 -8.87 3.34
CA VAL A 132 10.10 -9.68 4.57
C VAL A 132 8.71 -9.62 5.20
N LEU A 133 8.08 -8.44 5.27
CA LEU A 133 6.72 -8.30 5.79
C LEU A 133 5.71 -9.09 4.97
N LEU A 134 5.80 -9.02 3.64
CA LEU A 134 4.87 -9.71 2.74
C LEU A 134 5.08 -11.22 2.73
N LEU A 135 6.33 -11.70 2.76
CA LEU A 135 6.62 -13.12 2.90
C LEU A 135 6.05 -13.68 4.20
N ASN A 136 6.27 -12.98 5.33
CA ASN A 136 5.72 -13.39 6.63
C ASN A 136 4.18 -13.26 6.68
N TYR A 137 3.59 -12.42 5.83
CA TYR A 137 2.14 -12.32 5.74
C TYR A 137 1.51 -13.54 5.08
N GLU A 138 2.05 -14.00 3.95
CA GLU A 138 1.42 -15.06 3.14
C GLU A 138 1.71 -16.48 3.63
N ASP A 139 2.95 -16.80 4.00
CA ASP A 139 3.37 -18.17 4.26
C ASP A 139 3.21 -18.55 5.75
N ASP A 140 2.35 -19.53 6.02
CA ASP A 140 2.12 -20.10 7.35
C ASP A 140 2.87 -21.42 7.62
N ARG A 141 3.55 -21.97 6.60
CA ARG A 141 4.26 -23.26 6.69
C ARG A 141 5.70 -23.10 7.17
N VAL A 142 6.38 -22.06 6.72
CA VAL A 142 7.80 -21.81 6.99
C VAL A 142 8.00 -20.54 7.80
N LEU A 143 7.09 -19.56 7.65
CA LEU A 143 7.15 -18.23 8.24
C LEU A 143 5.99 -17.99 9.23
N LEU A 144 5.74 -16.72 9.57
CA LEU A 144 4.81 -16.38 10.64
C LEU A 144 3.33 -16.55 10.26
N GLY A 145 2.96 -16.57 8.97
CA GLY A 145 1.58 -16.67 8.50
C GLY A 145 0.68 -15.57 9.07
N LEU A 146 1.14 -14.33 9.02
CA LEU A 146 0.49 -13.18 9.69
C LEU A 146 -0.94 -12.96 9.20
N LYS A 147 -1.26 -13.36 7.96
CA LYS A 147 -2.59 -13.33 7.35
C LYS A 147 -3.66 -13.99 8.25
N ASN A 148 -3.26 -15.03 9.00
CA ASN A 148 -4.13 -15.78 9.91
C ASN A 148 -3.93 -15.40 11.39
N ARG A 149 -3.22 -14.29 11.68
CA ARG A 149 -2.93 -13.88 13.06
C ARG A 149 -3.69 -12.63 13.52
N GLY A 150 -4.68 -12.19 12.73
CA GLY A 150 -5.53 -11.03 13.06
C GLY A 150 -4.77 -9.71 12.95
N LEU A 151 -4.84 -8.85 13.98
CA LEU A 151 -4.27 -7.50 13.95
C LEU A 151 -2.80 -7.41 13.50
N PRO A 152 -1.87 -8.28 13.88
CA PRO A 152 -0.51 -8.34 13.34
C PRO A 152 -0.46 -8.46 11.80
N GLY A 153 -1.38 -9.21 11.20
CA GLY A 153 -1.49 -9.31 9.74
C GLY A 153 -1.92 -8.00 9.10
N ASN A 154 -2.99 -7.40 9.63
CA ASN A 154 -3.48 -6.11 9.16
C ASN A 154 -2.41 -5.01 9.28
N LEU A 155 -1.62 -5.05 10.37
CA LEU A 155 -0.50 -4.11 10.58
C LEU A 155 0.63 -4.34 9.57
N ALA A 156 1.03 -5.59 9.33
CA ALA A 156 2.11 -5.92 8.39
C ALA A 156 1.80 -5.42 6.97
N ILE A 157 0.58 -5.70 6.47
CA ILE A 157 0.17 -5.23 5.15
C ILE A 157 0.06 -3.69 5.11
N SER A 158 -0.38 -3.06 6.21
CA SER A 158 -0.53 -1.61 6.26
C SER A 158 0.80 -0.88 6.31
N ILE A 159 1.77 -1.40 7.04
CA ILE A 159 3.16 -0.90 7.03
C ILE A 159 3.74 -1.04 5.63
N SER A 160 3.56 -2.19 4.96
CA SER A 160 4.07 -2.43 3.60
C SER A 160 3.51 -1.39 2.60
N VAL A 161 2.24 -1.00 2.75
CA VAL A 161 1.62 0.06 1.93
C VAL A 161 2.24 1.43 2.24
N GLY A 162 2.47 1.75 3.51
CA GLY A 162 3.10 3.01 3.92
C GLY A 162 4.57 3.12 3.45
N LEU A 163 5.33 2.01 3.51
CA LEU A 163 6.75 1.96 3.11
C LEU A 163 6.99 2.44 1.68
N VAL A 164 6.00 2.38 0.80
CA VAL A 164 6.11 2.87 -0.57
C VAL A 164 6.50 4.36 -0.63
N VAL A 165 5.99 5.16 0.29
CA VAL A 165 6.32 6.60 0.39
C VAL A 165 7.77 6.78 0.84
N LEU A 166 8.19 6.06 1.89
CA LEU A 166 9.58 6.13 2.36
C LEU A 166 10.57 5.58 1.31
N PHE A 167 10.12 4.63 0.49
CA PHE A 167 10.92 4.12 -0.63
C PHE A 167 11.19 5.20 -1.68
N GLY A 168 10.19 6.03 -1.98
CA GLY A 168 10.35 7.21 -2.84
C GLY A 168 11.30 8.25 -2.24
N ALA A 169 11.16 8.55 -0.95
CA ALA A 169 12.03 9.47 -0.22
C ALA A 169 13.48 8.96 -0.15
N ALA A 170 13.67 7.66 0.10
CA ALA A 170 14.99 7.03 0.10
C ALA A 170 15.68 7.09 -1.27
N GLY A 171 14.90 7.01 -2.36
CA GLY A 171 15.40 7.21 -3.73
C GLY A 171 15.95 8.61 -4.00
N ILE A 172 15.56 9.58 -3.17
CA ILE A 172 16.05 10.97 -3.20
C ILE A 172 17.07 11.21 -2.05
N PHE A 173 17.62 10.15 -1.49
CA PHE A 173 18.67 10.14 -0.45
C PHE A 173 18.25 10.74 0.91
N ASP A 174 16.96 10.92 1.16
CA ASP A 174 16.44 11.38 2.46
C ASP A 174 15.30 10.45 2.96
N PRO A 175 15.63 9.22 3.40
CA PRO A 175 14.67 8.19 3.78
C PRO A 175 13.82 8.56 5.01
N LEU A 176 14.29 9.50 5.84
CA LEU A 176 13.62 9.95 7.07
C LEU A 176 13.11 11.37 6.94
N ASN A 177 12.91 11.87 5.74
CA ASN A 177 12.28 13.17 5.50
C ASN A 177 10.97 13.30 6.32
N GLU A 178 10.83 14.38 7.06
CA GLU A 178 9.72 14.56 8.02
C GLU A 178 8.34 14.53 7.34
N ARG A 179 8.23 15.04 6.11
CA ARG A 179 6.98 15.00 5.33
C ARG A 179 6.68 13.59 4.85
N ALA A 180 7.69 12.87 4.35
CA ALA A 180 7.53 11.49 3.91
C ALA A 180 7.21 10.56 5.09
N VAL A 181 7.85 10.73 6.25
CA VAL A 181 7.55 9.99 7.49
C VAL A 181 6.14 10.29 7.96
N SER A 182 5.70 11.54 7.94
CA SER A 182 4.32 11.91 8.28
C SER A 182 3.31 11.17 7.41
N LEU A 183 3.52 11.16 6.08
CA LEU A 183 2.63 10.46 5.17
C LEU A 183 2.72 8.92 5.31
N PHE A 184 3.89 8.37 5.59
CA PHE A 184 4.04 6.95 5.92
C PHE A 184 3.14 6.55 7.10
N VAL A 185 3.16 7.32 8.19
CA VAL A 185 2.31 7.08 9.36
C VAL A 185 0.84 7.21 9.00
N ILE A 186 0.45 8.29 8.34
CA ILE A 186 -0.93 8.55 7.93
C ILE A 186 -1.45 7.45 6.99
N GLY A 187 -0.68 7.08 5.97
CA GLY A 187 -1.03 6.03 5.01
C GLY A 187 -1.17 4.66 5.67
N THR A 188 -0.26 4.33 6.60
CA THR A 188 -0.31 3.11 7.40
C THR A 188 -1.58 3.04 8.24
N LEU A 189 -1.95 4.11 8.93
CA LEU A 189 -3.16 4.17 9.77
C LEU A 189 -4.45 4.08 8.94
N TYR A 190 -4.54 4.80 7.82
CA TYR A 190 -5.67 4.68 6.90
C TYR A 190 -5.84 3.24 6.40
N ASN A 191 -4.74 2.63 5.95
CA ASN A 191 -4.81 1.27 5.43
C ASN A 191 -5.13 0.26 6.53
N LEU A 192 -4.58 0.43 7.74
CA LEU A 192 -4.89 -0.43 8.89
C LEU A 192 -6.39 -0.42 9.22
N SER A 193 -6.97 0.77 9.29
CA SER A 193 -8.41 0.91 9.51
C SER A 193 -9.21 0.22 8.40
N ARG A 194 -8.82 0.41 7.14
CA ARG A 194 -9.48 -0.18 5.98
C ARG A 194 -9.37 -1.71 5.95
N GLU A 195 -8.20 -2.28 6.25
CA GLU A 195 -8.03 -3.74 6.28
C GLU A 195 -8.87 -4.39 7.39
N ILE A 196 -9.02 -3.73 8.55
CA ILE A 196 -9.93 -4.21 9.62
C ILE A 196 -11.39 -4.23 9.14
N ILE A 197 -11.86 -3.19 8.41
CA ILE A 197 -13.24 -3.17 7.86
C ILE A 197 -13.41 -4.23 6.78
N LYS A 198 -12.39 -4.48 5.95
CA LYS A 198 -12.42 -5.58 4.97
C LYS A 198 -12.49 -6.96 5.63
N ASP A 199 -11.80 -7.16 6.75
CA ASP A 199 -11.95 -8.38 7.53
C ASP A 199 -13.40 -8.59 8.00
N VAL A 200 -14.13 -7.51 8.33
CA VAL A 200 -15.56 -7.59 8.68
C VAL A 200 -16.40 -7.92 7.45
N GLU A 201 -16.14 -7.26 6.32
CA GLU A 201 -16.84 -7.48 5.04
C GLU A 201 -16.69 -8.94 4.57
N ASP A 202 -15.50 -9.54 4.75
CA ASP A 202 -15.17 -10.86 4.26
C ASP A 202 -15.50 -12.00 5.27
N MET A 203 -16.01 -11.71 6.49
CA MET A 203 -16.23 -12.71 7.56
C MET A 203 -17.02 -13.95 7.12
N ASP A 204 -18.06 -13.77 6.31
CA ASP A 204 -18.92 -14.88 5.86
C ASP A 204 -18.20 -15.82 4.87
N GLY A 205 -17.27 -15.27 4.08
CA GLY A 205 -16.47 -16.00 3.11
C GLY A 205 -15.17 -16.59 3.68
N ASP A 206 -14.67 -16.07 4.78
CA ASP A 206 -13.39 -16.41 5.40
C ASP A 206 -13.49 -17.55 6.44
N LYS A 207 -14.47 -18.46 6.27
CA LYS A 207 -14.63 -19.61 7.17
C LYS A 207 -13.34 -20.43 7.26
N GLY A 208 -12.79 -20.51 8.48
CA GLY A 208 -11.52 -21.22 8.76
C GLY A 208 -10.29 -20.32 8.83
N ARG A 209 -10.39 -19.04 8.47
CA ARG A 209 -9.35 -18.03 8.74
C ARG A 209 -9.48 -17.48 10.17
N ASN A 210 -8.39 -16.93 10.69
CA ASN A 210 -8.35 -16.36 12.03
C ASN A 210 -8.03 -14.86 11.96
N THR A 211 -8.85 -14.12 11.16
CA THR A 211 -8.72 -12.67 10.98
C THR A 211 -9.06 -11.92 12.26
N TYR A 212 -8.74 -10.61 12.32
CA TYR A 212 -9.04 -9.81 13.50
C TYR A 212 -10.55 -9.76 13.78
N ALA A 213 -11.37 -9.56 12.77
CA ALA A 213 -12.83 -9.51 12.91
C ALA A 213 -13.40 -10.87 13.43
N MET A 214 -12.86 -12.00 12.95
CA MET A 214 -13.26 -13.33 13.42
C MET A 214 -12.94 -13.56 14.91
N ARG A 215 -11.87 -12.94 15.44
CA ARG A 215 -11.47 -13.06 16.83
C ARG A 215 -12.29 -12.21 17.79
N VAL A 216 -12.59 -10.97 17.40
CA VAL A 216 -13.20 -9.99 18.32
C VAL A 216 -14.68 -9.76 18.06
N GLY A 217 -15.19 -10.21 16.92
CA GLY A 217 -16.54 -9.94 16.41
C GLY A 217 -16.64 -8.64 15.62
N ALA A 218 -17.61 -8.57 14.72
CA ALA A 218 -17.79 -7.48 13.78
C ALA A 218 -17.88 -6.09 14.43
N ASP A 219 -18.68 -5.96 15.49
CA ASP A 219 -18.91 -4.66 16.14
C ASP A 219 -17.66 -4.10 16.81
N LYS A 220 -16.87 -4.98 17.48
CA LYS A 220 -15.60 -4.54 18.07
C LYS A 220 -14.56 -4.21 16.99
N ALA A 221 -14.54 -4.95 15.89
CA ALA A 221 -13.65 -4.66 14.77
C ALA A 221 -13.99 -3.30 14.13
N ARG A 222 -15.29 -3.00 13.90
CA ARG A 222 -15.76 -1.69 13.43
C ARG A 222 -15.36 -0.57 14.39
N LEU A 223 -15.54 -0.77 15.71
CA LEU A 223 -15.14 0.20 16.72
C LEU A 223 -13.62 0.44 16.69
N THR A 224 -12.82 -0.62 16.60
CA THR A 224 -11.36 -0.51 16.50
C THR A 224 -10.95 0.27 15.25
N SER A 225 -11.53 -0.04 14.10
CA SER A 225 -11.31 0.71 12.87
C SER A 225 -11.64 2.20 13.04
N TRP A 226 -12.80 2.53 13.66
CA TRP A 226 -13.17 3.92 13.93
C TRP A 226 -12.16 4.63 14.85
N VAL A 227 -11.71 3.99 15.92
CA VAL A 227 -10.67 4.54 16.81
C VAL A 227 -9.38 4.83 16.04
N ILE A 228 -8.96 3.91 15.16
CA ILE A 228 -7.78 4.12 14.31
C ILE A 228 -7.99 5.33 13.37
N LEU A 229 -9.19 5.53 12.81
CA LEU A 229 -9.50 6.71 12.00
C LEU A 229 -9.43 8.02 12.82
N LEU A 230 -9.83 8.00 14.09
CA LEU A 230 -9.65 9.16 14.97
C LEU A 230 -8.16 9.44 15.25
N ILE A 231 -7.35 8.40 15.43
CA ILE A 231 -5.89 8.54 15.53
C ILE A 231 -5.32 9.07 14.21
N THR A 232 -5.82 8.60 13.07
CA THR A 232 -5.46 9.11 11.74
C THR A 232 -5.78 10.60 11.60
N LEU A 233 -6.92 11.04 12.12
CA LEU A 233 -7.30 12.46 12.14
C LEU A 233 -6.27 13.30 12.91
N VAL A 234 -5.83 12.83 14.08
CA VAL A 234 -4.79 13.50 14.86
C VAL A 234 -3.47 13.50 14.08
N ALA A 235 -3.07 12.36 13.51
CA ALA A 235 -1.85 12.24 12.71
C ALA A 235 -1.86 13.16 11.48
N LEU A 236 -3.02 13.42 10.86
CA LEU A 236 -3.20 14.35 9.75
C LEU A 236 -2.96 15.82 10.14
N LEU A 237 -3.33 16.20 11.35
CA LEU A 237 -3.17 17.57 11.83
C LEU A 237 -1.78 17.84 12.41
N THR A 238 -1.11 16.78 12.88
CA THR A 238 0.21 16.89 13.55
C THR A 238 1.28 17.58 12.71
N PRO A 239 1.49 17.25 11.40
CA PRO A 239 2.53 17.90 10.60
C PRO A 239 2.32 19.41 10.43
N PHE A 240 1.08 19.87 10.39
CA PHE A 240 0.75 21.31 10.36
C PHE A 240 0.97 21.98 11.72
N ALA A 241 0.64 21.31 12.80
CA ALA A 241 0.87 21.80 14.16
C ALA A 241 2.38 21.88 14.51
N MET A 242 3.18 20.98 13.93
CA MET A 242 4.65 20.96 14.10
C MET A 242 5.40 21.90 13.14
N GLY A 243 4.71 22.53 12.17
CA GLY A 243 5.32 23.42 11.19
C GLY A 243 6.06 22.67 10.06
N ILE A 244 5.85 21.36 9.89
CA ILE A 244 6.39 20.57 8.77
C ILE A 244 5.75 21.01 7.45
N PHE A 245 4.45 21.35 7.49
CA PHE A 245 3.72 22.03 6.43
C PHE A 245 3.23 23.39 6.95
N GLU A 246 3.12 24.38 6.07
CA GLU A 246 2.52 25.66 6.44
C GLU A 246 1.08 25.49 6.90
N LEU A 247 0.70 26.18 7.99
CA LEU A 247 -0.62 26.03 8.60
C LEU A 247 -1.76 26.35 7.62
N LEU A 248 -1.57 27.30 6.72
CA LEU A 248 -2.58 27.69 5.72
C LEU A 248 -2.85 26.57 4.72
N HIS A 249 -1.88 25.71 4.46
CA HIS A 249 -2.02 24.59 3.52
C HIS A 249 -2.91 23.45 4.04
N ILE A 250 -3.36 23.52 5.30
CA ILE A 250 -4.35 22.59 5.86
C ILE A 250 -5.65 22.55 5.02
N ILE A 251 -5.94 23.62 4.28
CA ILE A 251 -7.12 23.72 3.41
C ILE A 251 -7.08 22.64 2.30
N PHE A 252 -5.90 22.24 1.84
CA PHE A 252 -5.76 21.24 0.78
C PHE A 252 -6.15 19.84 1.26
N ILE A 253 -6.00 19.52 2.55
CA ILE A 253 -6.41 18.23 3.11
C ILE A 253 -7.88 18.24 3.59
N ALA A 254 -8.54 19.38 3.60
CA ALA A 254 -9.93 19.49 4.09
C ALA A 254 -10.90 18.50 3.40
N PRO A 255 -10.88 18.27 2.07
CA PRO A 255 -11.73 17.26 1.44
C PRO A 255 -11.51 15.84 2.00
N GLY A 256 -10.24 15.49 2.28
CA GLY A 256 -9.87 14.22 2.91
C GLY A 256 -10.43 14.11 4.33
N LEU A 257 -10.30 15.18 5.14
CA LEU A 257 -10.82 15.26 6.52
C LEU A 257 -12.34 15.09 6.55
N PHE A 258 -13.08 15.81 5.71
CA PHE A 258 -14.54 15.69 5.63
C PHE A 258 -14.97 14.28 5.23
N THR A 259 -14.28 13.68 4.25
CA THR A 259 -14.57 12.33 3.81
C THR A 259 -14.26 11.31 4.91
N LEU A 260 -13.13 11.45 5.64
CA LEU A 260 -12.80 10.61 6.79
C LEU A 260 -13.90 10.65 7.86
N MET A 261 -14.36 11.84 8.22
CA MET A 261 -15.45 11.99 9.20
C MET A 261 -16.77 11.37 8.74
N SER A 262 -17.03 11.37 7.43
CA SER A 262 -18.24 10.76 6.84
C SER A 262 -18.26 9.23 6.98
N VAL A 263 -17.09 8.59 7.13
CA VAL A 263 -16.96 7.13 7.31
C VAL A 263 -17.74 6.66 8.54
N LYS A 264 -17.82 7.47 9.62
CA LYS A 264 -18.56 7.15 10.85
C LYS A 264 -19.99 6.66 10.59
N LYS A 265 -20.69 7.32 9.66
CA LYS A 265 -22.07 6.95 9.31
C LYS A 265 -22.16 5.52 8.79
N HIS A 266 -21.27 5.14 7.86
CA HIS A 266 -21.27 3.82 7.26
C HIS A 266 -20.86 2.73 8.27
N ILE A 267 -19.86 3.01 9.12
CA ILE A 267 -19.49 2.12 10.23
C ILE A 267 -20.65 1.89 11.19
N TYR A 268 -21.36 2.96 11.57
CA TYR A 268 -22.51 2.88 12.49
C TYR A 268 -23.68 2.08 11.89
N LEU A 269 -23.92 2.21 10.58
CA LEU A 269 -24.98 1.48 9.87
C LEU A 269 -24.56 0.06 9.44
N ALA A 270 -23.34 -0.40 9.79
CA ALA A 270 -22.77 -1.66 9.37
C ALA A 270 -22.71 -1.83 7.83
N GLU A 271 -22.50 -0.74 7.11
CA GLU A 271 -22.32 -0.70 5.65
C GLU A 271 -20.81 -0.85 5.31
N ASP A 272 -20.23 -2.04 5.60
CA ASP A 272 -18.78 -2.26 5.60
C ASP A 272 -18.12 -2.00 4.24
N THR A 273 -18.74 -2.43 3.14
CA THR A 273 -18.26 -2.15 1.76
C THR A 273 -18.21 -0.64 1.48
N ALA A 274 -19.25 0.11 1.91
CA ALA A 274 -19.27 1.56 1.75
C ALA A 274 -18.21 2.23 2.64
N ALA A 275 -18.05 1.79 3.88
CA ALA A 275 -17.04 2.28 4.80
C ALA A 275 -15.62 2.06 4.24
N SER A 276 -15.27 0.85 3.77
CA SER A 276 -14.00 0.50 3.14
C SER A 276 -13.71 1.39 1.92
N ARG A 277 -14.73 1.63 1.07
CA ARG A 277 -14.62 2.52 -0.09
C ARG A 277 -14.38 3.98 0.31
N MET A 278 -15.12 4.48 1.31
CA MET A 278 -14.97 5.85 1.78
C MET A 278 -13.62 6.10 2.44
N ILE A 279 -13.07 5.13 3.19
CA ILE A 279 -11.71 5.21 3.74
C ILE A 279 -10.69 5.34 2.60
N LYS A 280 -10.81 4.56 1.52
CA LYS A 280 -9.93 4.66 0.35
C LYS A 280 -10.03 6.04 -0.32
N ILE A 281 -11.24 6.59 -0.46
CA ILE A 281 -11.45 7.93 -1.04
C ILE A 281 -10.81 8.99 -0.12
N ALA A 282 -11.05 8.92 1.20
CA ALA A 282 -10.45 9.86 2.16
C ALA A 282 -8.92 9.83 2.09
N MET A 283 -8.31 8.64 2.06
CA MET A 283 -6.87 8.48 1.89
C MET A 283 -6.37 9.13 0.59
N THR A 284 -7.04 8.88 -0.55
CA THR A 284 -6.65 9.44 -1.84
C THR A 284 -6.74 10.97 -1.85
N LEU A 285 -7.83 11.53 -1.32
CA LEU A 285 -8.00 12.99 -1.22
C LEU A 285 -6.95 13.63 -0.30
N THR A 286 -6.61 12.97 0.80
CA THR A 286 -5.53 13.40 1.69
C THR A 286 -4.18 13.39 0.98
N MET A 287 -3.85 12.32 0.24
CA MET A 287 -2.62 12.23 -0.53
C MET A 287 -2.49 13.37 -1.54
N VAL A 288 -3.56 13.64 -2.29
CA VAL A 288 -3.60 14.77 -3.23
C VAL A 288 -3.41 16.10 -2.49
N GLY A 289 -4.09 16.29 -1.35
CA GLY A 289 -3.97 17.50 -0.55
C GLY A 289 -2.55 17.72 -0.02
N LEU A 290 -1.86 16.67 0.43
CA LEU A 290 -0.47 16.77 0.90
C LEU A 290 0.53 17.04 -0.24
N ILE A 291 0.28 16.52 -1.46
CA ILE A 291 1.06 16.93 -2.65
C ILE A 291 0.91 18.44 -2.87
N LEU A 292 -0.33 18.93 -2.89
CA LEU A 292 -0.56 20.36 -3.10
C LEU A 292 0.09 21.20 -2.00
N ALA A 293 0.03 20.75 -0.74
CA ALA A 293 0.66 21.44 0.38
C ALA A 293 2.19 21.44 0.31
N ALA A 294 2.80 20.47 -0.38
CA ALA A 294 4.26 20.41 -0.54
C ALA A 294 4.77 21.25 -1.72
N LEU A 295 3.93 21.48 -2.74
CA LEU A 295 4.29 22.19 -3.96
C LEU A 295 3.94 23.69 -3.94
N MET A 296 3.21 24.14 -2.91
CA MET A 296 2.78 25.54 -2.76
C MET A 296 3.58 26.26 -1.70
#